data_7477d53c508e63eb2c38aab71d2d14d6
#
_entry.id   7477d53c508e63eb2c38aab71d2d14d6
#
_cell.length_a   1.000
_cell.length_b   1.000
_cell.length_c   1.000
_cell.angle_alpha   90.00
_cell.angle_beta   90.00
_cell.angle_gamma   90.00
#
_symmetry.space_group_name_H-M   'P 1'
#
loop_
_entity.id
_entity.type
_entity.pdbx_description
1 polymer ?
#
loop_
_entity_poly.entity_id
_entity_poly.type
_entity_poly.pdbx_seq_one_letter_code
_entity_poly.pdbx_strand_id
1 'polypeptide(L)'
;GYTEDYLGCPVVIGDGMDGRDVIELPGGHLHFPSVQAAAITRKADGFVIFSHFKGHMESSFGGAIKNISMGMASRAQKQRMHADAHPILKHDRCNRCGLCMEVCPTGAAVLPPDGNPVYDLKKCIGCSQCIALCPQTALKIFWDTDINVFQEKLVETAAAVWKVIGPKTFVVN
;
A
#
# COMPACT_ATOMS: atom_id res chain seq x y z
N GLY A 1 5.28 19.94 12.85
CA GLY A 1 4.44 20.16 12.55
C GLY A 1 3.18 20.76 11.94
N TYR A 2 2.49 20.00 11.12
CA TYR A 2 1.19 20.40 10.62
C TYR A 2 0.13 19.99 11.63
N THR A 3 -0.27 20.92 12.50
CA THR A 3 -1.33 20.74 13.49
C THR A 3 -2.56 21.56 13.10
N GLU A 4 -3.73 21.17 13.61
CA GLU A 4 -4.97 21.92 13.37
C GLU A 4 -4.85 23.37 13.83
N ASP A 5 -4.25 23.61 15.00
CA ASP A 5 -4.04 24.96 15.53
C ASP A 5 -3.15 25.82 14.62
N TYR A 6 -2.12 25.22 14.00
CA TYR A 6 -1.22 25.91 13.08
C TYR A 6 -1.86 26.21 11.74
N LEU A 7 -2.66 25.28 11.24
CA LEU A 7 -3.26 25.36 9.90
C LEU A 7 -4.64 26.09 9.90
N GLY A 8 -5.29 26.17 11.06
CA GLY A 8 -6.65 26.72 11.16
C GLY A 8 -7.71 25.83 10.50
N CYS A 9 -7.39 24.56 10.25
CA CYS A 9 -8.32 23.59 9.66
C CYS A 9 -8.02 22.17 10.17
N PRO A 10 -9.00 21.23 10.10
CA PRO A 10 -8.79 19.86 10.51
C PRO A 10 -7.68 19.16 9.74
N VAL A 11 -6.87 18.37 10.45
CA VAL A 11 -5.86 17.48 9.87
C VAL A 11 -6.38 16.05 9.94
N VAL A 12 -6.72 15.47 8.79
CA VAL A 12 -7.37 14.16 8.70
C VAL A 12 -6.46 13.14 8.03
N ILE A 13 -6.29 11.97 8.66
CA ILE A 13 -5.69 10.80 8.01
C ILE A 13 -6.80 10.06 7.27
N GLY A 14 -6.76 10.09 5.94
CA GLY A 14 -7.88 9.73 5.08
C GLY A 14 -8.33 8.27 5.14
N ASP A 15 -7.43 7.34 5.54
CA ASP A 15 -7.69 5.92 5.77
C ASP A 15 -7.73 5.55 7.26
N GLY A 16 -7.85 6.55 8.15
CA GLY A 16 -7.87 6.36 9.61
C GLY A 16 -6.50 6.11 10.22
N MET A 17 -6.41 6.18 11.54
CA MET A 17 -5.15 6.06 12.29
C MET A 17 -4.46 4.70 12.10
N ASP A 18 -5.22 3.65 11.86
CA ASP A 18 -4.75 2.28 11.67
C ASP A 18 -4.82 1.79 10.20
N GLY A 19 -5.24 2.66 9.26
CA GLY A 19 -5.35 2.36 7.83
C GLY A 19 -6.54 1.46 7.46
N ARG A 20 -7.60 1.45 8.27
CA ARG A 20 -8.79 0.59 8.10
C ARG A 20 -10.05 1.31 7.64
N ASP A 21 -10.06 2.65 7.66
CA ASP A 21 -11.18 3.45 7.14
C ASP A 21 -11.07 3.52 5.60
N VAL A 22 -11.57 2.48 4.94
CA VAL A 22 -11.36 2.24 3.51
C VAL A 22 -12.66 1.99 2.76
N ILE A 23 -12.62 2.16 1.46
CA ILE A 23 -13.67 1.76 0.52
C ILE A 23 -13.09 0.89 -0.57
N GLU A 24 -13.88 -0.06 -1.07
CA GLU A 24 -13.56 -0.85 -2.25
C GLU A 24 -14.08 -0.15 -3.51
N LEU A 25 -13.24 -0.07 -4.52
CA LEU A 25 -13.54 0.46 -5.84
C LEU A 25 -13.31 -0.63 -6.88
N PRO A 26 -14.11 -0.69 -7.97
CA PRO A 26 -13.80 -1.58 -9.09
C PRO A 26 -12.42 -1.27 -9.66
N GLY A 27 -11.57 -2.28 -9.81
CA GLY A 27 -10.26 -2.18 -10.45
C GLY A 27 -10.36 -2.16 -11.97
N GLY A 28 -9.20 -2.06 -12.63
CA GLY A 28 -9.07 -2.16 -14.08
C GLY A 28 -8.98 -3.59 -14.59
N HIS A 29 -8.84 -4.57 -13.68
CA HIS A 29 -8.67 -6.00 -13.95
C HIS A 29 -7.35 -6.40 -14.63
N LEU A 30 -6.41 -5.48 -14.77
CA LEU A 30 -5.06 -5.83 -15.22
C LEU A 30 -4.27 -6.51 -14.09
N HIS A 31 -4.19 -5.84 -12.93
CA HIS A 31 -3.51 -6.34 -11.73
C HIS A 31 -4.46 -6.47 -10.54
N PHE A 32 -5.52 -5.65 -10.50
CA PHE A 32 -6.44 -5.57 -9.37
C PHE A 32 -7.90 -5.75 -9.81
N PRO A 33 -8.60 -6.78 -9.35
CA PRO A 33 -10.05 -6.87 -9.53
C PRO A 33 -10.77 -5.76 -8.73
N SER A 34 -10.20 -5.36 -7.59
CA SER A 34 -10.65 -4.21 -6.80
C SER A 34 -9.48 -3.43 -6.23
N VAL A 35 -9.70 -2.14 -6.00
CA VAL A 35 -8.75 -1.20 -5.42
C VAL A 35 -9.30 -0.67 -4.10
N GLN A 36 -8.51 -0.78 -3.04
CA GLN A 36 -8.85 -0.16 -1.75
C GLN A 36 -8.38 1.28 -1.70
N ALA A 37 -9.33 2.21 -1.65
CA ALA A 37 -9.07 3.63 -1.44
C ALA A 37 -9.37 4.04 0.00
N ALA A 38 -8.74 5.12 0.45
CA ALA A 38 -9.07 5.77 1.71
C ALA A 38 -10.51 6.28 1.70
N ALA A 39 -11.26 6.10 2.78
CA ALA A 39 -12.68 6.45 2.84
C ALA A 39 -12.94 7.95 2.62
N ILE A 40 -11.95 8.82 2.88
CA ILE A 40 -12.02 10.25 2.61
C ILE A 40 -12.36 10.55 1.14
N THR A 41 -12.02 9.68 0.20
CA THR A 41 -12.32 9.85 -1.22
C THR A 41 -13.81 9.97 -1.51
N ARG A 42 -14.67 9.37 -0.67
CA ARG A 42 -16.14 9.52 -0.74
C ARG A 42 -16.67 10.61 0.19
N LYS A 43 -16.01 10.80 1.34
CA LYS A 43 -16.52 11.70 2.39
C LYS A 43 -16.32 13.18 2.05
N ALA A 44 -15.24 13.54 1.36
CA ALA A 44 -14.94 14.92 1.02
C ALA A 44 -15.75 15.40 -0.20
N ASP A 45 -16.22 16.65 -0.14
CA ASP A 45 -17.00 17.29 -1.20
C ASP A 45 -16.16 17.68 -2.42
N GLY A 46 -14.87 17.95 -2.22
CA GLY A 46 -13.93 18.32 -3.27
C GLY A 46 -12.47 18.05 -2.88
N PHE A 47 -11.60 18.06 -3.88
CA PHE A 47 -10.15 17.84 -3.71
C PHE A 47 -9.34 18.89 -4.45
N VAL A 48 -8.23 19.29 -3.83
CA VAL A 48 -7.14 19.96 -4.51
C VAL A 48 -5.91 19.05 -4.41
N ILE A 49 -5.48 18.49 -5.52
CA ILE A 49 -4.27 17.67 -5.60
C ILE A 49 -3.11 18.61 -5.91
N PHE A 50 -2.36 18.95 -4.87
CA PHE A 50 -1.18 19.80 -5.01
C PHE A 50 0.07 18.95 -5.08
N SER A 51 0.76 18.96 -6.21
CA SER A 51 1.87 18.04 -6.49
C SER A 51 3.16 18.80 -6.78
N HIS A 52 4.25 18.23 -6.32
CA HIS A 52 5.59 18.62 -6.73
C HIS A 52 6.10 17.63 -7.78
N PHE A 53 6.30 18.09 -9.00
CA PHE A 53 6.83 17.25 -10.07
C PHE A 53 8.33 17.02 -9.86
N LYS A 54 8.74 15.75 -9.78
CA LYS A 54 10.13 15.36 -9.56
C LYS A 54 10.46 13.99 -10.14
N GLY A 55 11.74 13.72 -10.38
CA GLY A 55 12.23 12.39 -10.74
C GLY A 55 11.98 11.35 -9.64
N HIS A 56 11.73 10.11 -10.03
CA HIS A 56 11.54 8.98 -9.12
C HIS A 56 12.11 7.70 -9.73
N MET A 57 12.83 6.92 -8.94
CA MET A 57 13.57 5.75 -9.45
C MET A 57 12.67 4.66 -10.04
N GLU A 58 11.53 4.37 -9.40
CA GLU A 58 10.65 3.27 -9.82
C GLU A 58 9.50 3.75 -10.73
N SER A 59 8.96 4.95 -10.52
CA SER A 59 7.84 5.48 -11.31
C SER A 59 8.28 6.47 -12.39
N SER A 60 9.57 6.54 -12.71
CA SER A 60 10.22 7.51 -13.59
C SER A 60 10.07 8.95 -13.09
N PHE A 61 8.87 9.37 -12.74
CA PHE A 61 8.59 10.66 -12.11
C PHE A 61 7.48 10.55 -11.06
N GLY A 62 7.44 11.50 -10.15
CA GLY A 62 6.36 11.73 -9.20
C GLY A 62 5.61 13.00 -9.54
N GLY A 63 4.29 12.99 -9.42
CA GLY A 63 3.39 14.10 -9.70
C GLY A 63 1.97 13.71 -9.32
N ALA A 64 0.97 14.31 -9.97
CA ALA A 64 -0.44 14.13 -9.63
C ALA A 64 -0.90 12.67 -9.66
N ILE A 65 -0.53 11.90 -10.69
CA ILE A 65 -0.92 10.47 -10.79
C ILE A 65 -0.40 9.69 -9.58
N LYS A 66 0.86 9.89 -9.20
CA LYS A 66 1.42 9.23 -8.02
C LYS A 66 0.75 9.68 -6.73
N ASN A 67 0.45 10.96 -6.58
CA ASN A 67 -0.28 11.47 -5.42
C ASN A 67 -1.69 10.90 -5.33
N ILE A 68 -2.39 10.75 -6.44
CA ILE A 68 -3.72 10.13 -6.49
C ILE A 68 -3.62 8.64 -6.14
N SER A 69 -2.71 7.89 -6.77
CA SER A 69 -2.58 6.46 -6.50
C SER A 69 -2.08 6.18 -5.08
N MET A 70 -0.89 6.68 -4.73
CA MET A 70 -0.28 6.39 -3.43
C MET A 70 -0.91 7.19 -2.29
N GLY A 71 -1.31 8.46 -2.54
CA GLY A 71 -1.86 9.33 -1.50
C GLY A 71 -3.30 8.99 -1.13
N MET A 72 -4.12 8.55 -2.10
CA MET A 72 -5.54 8.24 -1.89
C MET A 72 -5.82 6.75 -1.70
N ALA A 73 -4.86 5.87 -1.93
CA ALA A 73 -5.00 4.45 -1.64
C ALA A 73 -4.94 4.18 -0.14
N SER A 74 -5.58 3.11 0.30
CA SER A 74 -5.40 2.58 1.65
C SER A 74 -3.96 2.11 1.86
N ARG A 75 -3.56 1.94 3.13
CA ARG A 75 -2.26 1.35 3.48
C ARG A 75 -2.06 -0.01 2.79
N ALA A 76 -3.09 -0.86 2.80
CA ALA A 76 -3.02 -2.18 2.15
C ALA A 76 -2.85 -2.06 0.63
N GLN A 77 -3.56 -1.14 -0.04
CA GLN A 77 -3.43 -0.95 -1.48
C GLN A 77 -2.06 -0.38 -1.87
N LYS A 78 -1.51 0.54 -1.07
CA LYS A 78 -0.12 1.02 -1.27
C LYS A 78 0.87 -0.14 -1.30
N GLN A 79 0.69 -1.10 -0.41
CA GLN A 79 1.53 -2.28 -0.34
C GLN A 79 1.28 -3.24 -1.51
N ARG A 80 0.02 -3.46 -1.91
CA ARG A 80 -0.31 -4.26 -3.11
C ARG A 80 0.32 -3.69 -4.39
N MET A 81 0.43 -2.38 -4.52
CA MET A 81 1.15 -1.76 -5.65
C MET A 81 2.64 -2.09 -5.65
N HIS A 82 3.25 -2.14 -4.47
CA HIS A 82 4.65 -2.55 -4.31
C HIS A 82 4.82 -4.07 -4.18
N ALA A 83 3.74 -4.82 -4.06
CA ALA A 83 3.72 -6.21 -3.68
C ALA A 83 3.83 -7.19 -4.85
N ASP A 84 4.99 -7.20 -5.45
CA ASP A 84 5.68 -8.46 -5.65
C ASP A 84 6.62 -8.71 -4.45
N ALA A 85 6.46 -7.87 -3.42
CA ALA A 85 7.19 -7.89 -2.16
C ALA A 85 6.75 -9.05 -1.26
N HIS A 86 7.05 -10.27 -1.69
CA HIS A 86 6.89 -11.43 -0.82
C HIS A 86 8.03 -11.47 0.21
N PRO A 87 7.75 -11.94 1.44
CA PRO A 87 8.80 -12.12 2.41
C PRO A 87 9.78 -13.21 1.96
N ILE A 88 11.06 -12.89 1.90
CA ILE A 88 12.14 -13.87 1.75
C ILE A 88 12.71 -14.15 3.13
N LEU A 89 12.76 -15.43 3.49
CA LEU A 89 13.28 -15.88 4.76
C LEU A 89 14.79 -16.19 4.65
N LYS A 90 15.58 -15.61 5.55
CA LYS A 90 16.93 -16.02 5.86
C LYS A 90 16.86 -17.11 6.93
N HIS A 91 17.02 -18.35 6.49
CA HIS A 91 16.85 -19.53 7.35
C HIS A 91 17.79 -19.53 8.56
N ASP A 92 19.03 -19.07 8.36
CA ASP A 92 20.08 -18.96 9.38
C ASP A 92 19.78 -17.98 10.52
N ARG A 93 18.85 -17.05 10.30
CA ARG A 93 18.46 -16.03 11.29
C ARG A 93 17.15 -16.34 11.99
N CYS A 94 16.37 -17.26 11.47
CA CYS A 94 15.04 -17.54 12.00
C CYS A 94 15.11 -18.39 13.27
N ASN A 95 14.63 -17.87 14.38
CA ASN A 95 14.49 -18.60 15.65
C ASN A 95 13.10 -19.26 15.83
N ARG A 96 12.26 -19.27 14.79
CA ARG A 96 10.93 -19.90 14.80
C ARG A 96 9.97 -19.36 15.85
N CYS A 97 10.05 -18.08 16.20
CA CYS A 97 9.21 -17.49 17.26
C CYS A 97 7.70 -17.42 16.95
N GLY A 98 7.28 -17.66 15.71
CA GLY A 98 5.87 -17.66 15.30
C GLY A 98 5.23 -16.29 15.05
N LEU A 99 5.88 -15.19 15.40
CA LEU A 99 5.31 -13.85 15.31
C LEU A 99 4.81 -13.50 13.90
N CYS A 100 5.50 -13.97 12.85
CA CYS A 100 5.09 -13.74 11.46
C CYS A 100 3.72 -14.34 11.13
N MET A 101 3.30 -15.41 11.81
CA MET A 101 1.95 -15.98 11.67
C MET A 101 0.92 -15.14 12.41
N GLU A 102 1.23 -14.75 13.65
CA GLU A 102 0.31 -13.98 14.49
C GLU A 102 -0.07 -12.64 13.85
N VAL A 103 0.90 -11.99 13.22
CA VAL A 103 0.69 -10.67 12.59
C VAL A 103 0.18 -10.75 11.14
N CYS A 104 0.04 -11.96 10.57
CA CYS A 104 -0.38 -12.11 9.17
C CYS A 104 -1.90 -11.97 9.04
N PRO A 105 -2.42 -10.88 8.44
CA PRO A 105 -3.87 -10.64 8.39
C PRO A 105 -4.62 -11.62 7.48
N THR A 106 -3.90 -12.33 6.60
CA THR A 106 -4.51 -13.27 5.64
C THR A 106 -4.21 -14.73 5.95
N GLY A 107 -3.43 -15.01 7.00
CA GLY A 107 -2.96 -16.36 7.29
C GLY A 107 -2.03 -16.94 6.21
N ALA A 108 -1.35 -16.08 5.45
CA ALA A 108 -0.40 -16.51 4.43
C ALA A 108 0.88 -17.11 5.02
N ALA A 109 1.27 -16.70 6.22
CA ALA A 109 2.43 -17.23 6.93
C ALA A 109 2.01 -18.45 7.75
N VAL A 110 2.71 -19.56 7.58
CA VAL A 110 2.48 -20.80 8.32
C VAL A 110 3.81 -21.31 8.88
N LEU A 111 3.84 -21.71 10.13
CA LEU A 111 4.98 -22.35 10.77
C LEU A 111 4.70 -23.86 10.90
N PRO A 112 5.30 -24.69 10.06
CA PRO A 112 5.13 -26.13 10.18
C PRO A 112 5.77 -26.66 11.49
N PRO A 113 5.34 -27.81 12.02
CA PRO A 113 5.93 -28.42 13.20
C PRO A 113 7.46 -28.55 13.07
N ASP A 114 7.89 -29.01 11.93
CA ASP A 114 9.29 -29.15 11.58
C ASP A 114 9.65 -28.17 10.46
N GLY A 115 10.70 -27.38 10.68
CA GLY A 115 11.18 -26.42 9.67
C GLY A 115 10.84 -24.97 9.95
N ASN A 116 11.23 -24.11 9.03
CA ASN A 116 11.04 -22.66 9.11
C ASN A 116 9.65 -22.22 8.58
N PRO A 117 9.21 -20.98 8.87
CA PRO A 117 7.99 -20.45 8.31
C PRO A 117 7.96 -20.51 6.79
N VAL A 118 6.83 -20.90 6.25
CA VAL A 118 6.53 -20.87 4.81
C VAL A 118 5.42 -19.87 4.53
N TYR A 119 5.39 -19.35 3.30
CA TYR A 119 4.47 -18.30 2.91
C TYR A 119 3.66 -18.74 1.69
N ASP A 120 2.34 -18.77 1.83
CA ASP A 120 1.43 -18.95 0.69
C ASP A 120 1.34 -17.63 -0.08
N LEU A 121 2.02 -17.56 -1.22
CA LEU A 121 2.10 -16.36 -2.04
C LEU A 121 0.75 -15.98 -2.66
N LYS A 122 -0.19 -16.92 -2.79
CA LYS A 122 -1.55 -16.62 -3.27
C LYS A 122 -2.40 -15.89 -2.22
N LYS A 123 -2.11 -16.11 -0.94
CA LYS A 123 -2.76 -15.43 0.18
C LYS A 123 -2.01 -14.18 0.62
N CYS A 124 -0.73 -14.08 0.31
CA CYS A 124 0.11 -12.97 0.72
C CYS A 124 -0.30 -11.68 0.00
N ILE A 125 -0.72 -10.68 0.75
CA ILE A 125 -1.09 -9.36 0.23
C ILE A 125 0.08 -8.36 0.27
N GLY A 126 1.30 -8.80 0.55
CA GLY A 126 2.49 -7.94 0.59
C GLY A 126 2.48 -6.87 1.69
N CYS A 127 1.71 -7.05 2.77
CA CYS A 127 1.55 -6.01 3.81
C CYS A 127 2.81 -5.75 4.63
N SER A 128 3.85 -6.52 4.46
CA SER A 128 5.18 -6.40 5.10
C SER A 128 5.16 -6.39 6.65
N GLN A 129 4.03 -6.66 7.31
CA GLN A 129 3.96 -6.68 8.77
C GLN A 129 4.90 -7.73 9.38
N CYS A 130 4.93 -8.94 8.79
CA CYS A 130 5.84 -9.99 9.23
C CYS A 130 7.32 -9.58 9.12
N ILE A 131 7.66 -8.77 8.13
CA ILE A 131 9.02 -8.27 7.92
C ILE A 131 9.36 -7.20 8.95
N ALA A 132 8.47 -6.22 9.11
CA ALA A 132 8.66 -5.08 10.00
C ALA A 132 8.76 -5.49 11.48
N LEU A 133 8.03 -6.53 11.87
CA LEU A 133 7.96 -7.00 13.26
C LEU A 133 8.88 -8.16 13.57
N CYS A 134 9.64 -8.69 12.60
CA CYS A 134 10.56 -9.80 12.84
C CYS A 134 11.72 -9.39 13.77
N PRO A 135 11.79 -9.91 15.02
CA PRO A 135 12.80 -9.48 15.99
C PRO A 135 14.21 -9.92 15.58
N GLN A 136 14.33 -10.96 14.75
CA GLN A 136 15.59 -11.48 14.26
C GLN A 136 16.00 -10.88 12.91
N THR A 137 15.20 -9.94 12.34
CA THR A 137 15.41 -9.44 10.98
C THR A 137 15.67 -10.55 9.96
N ALA A 138 15.03 -11.71 10.21
CA ALA A 138 15.17 -12.90 9.37
C ALA A 138 14.39 -12.79 8.07
N LEU A 139 13.43 -11.86 7.99
CA LEU A 139 12.61 -11.63 6.80
C LEU A 139 13.11 -10.38 6.06
N LYS A 140 13.20 -10.48 4.75
CA LYS A 140 13.52 -9.40 3.84
C LYS A 140 12.42 -9.21 2.80
N ILE A 141 12.32 -8.01 2.25
CA ILE A 141 11.51 -7.74 1.06
C ILE A 141 12.31 -8.18 -0.17
N PHE A 142 11.64 -8.86 -1.07
CA PHE A 142 12.14 -9.06 -2.42
C PHE A 142 11.76 -7.85 -3.27
N TRP A 143 12.74 -7.08 -3.69
CA TRP A 143 12.54 -5.84 -4.46
C TRP A 143 12.73 -6.07 -5.97
N ASP A 144 12.40 -7.26 -6.47
CA ASP A 144 12.50 -7.55 -7.91
C ASP A 144 11.15 -7.27 -8.59
N THR A 145 10.59 -6.10 -8.30
CA THR A 145 9.40 -5.63 -9.00
C THR A 145 9.84 -5.12 -10.37
N ASP A 146 9.32 -5.70 -11.43
CA ASP A 146 9.42 -5.09 -12.76
C ASP A 146 8.86 -3.66 -12.69
N ILE A 147 9.68 -2.68 -13.06
CA ILE A 147 9.32 -1.26 -13.03
C ILE A 147 8.04 -1.02 -13.83
N ASN A 148 7.85 -1.71 -14.94
CA ASN A 148 6.66 -1.58 -15.77
C ASN A 148 5.41 -2.07 -15.02
N VAL A 149 5.50 -3.23 -14.37
CA VAL A 149 4.40 -3.79 -13.56
C VAL A 149 4.03 -2.85 -12.41
N PHE A 150 5.02 -2.26 -11.75
CA PHE A 150 4.77 -1.26 -10.71
C PHE A 150 4.04 -0.03 -11.26
N GLN A 151 4.48 0.48 -12.41
CA GLN A 151 3.85 1.63 -13.07
C GLN A 151 2.43 1.33 -13.52
N GLU A 152 2.17 0.15 -14.06
CA GLU A 152 0.82 -0.32 -14.43
C GLU A 152 -0.10 -0.40 -13.22
N LYS A 153 0.34 -1.01 -12.11
CA LYS A 153 -0.38 -1.07 -10.83
C LYS A 153 -0.69 0.32 -10.28
N LEU A 154 0.26 1.24 -10.39
CA LEU A 154 0.12 2.62 -9.95
C LEU A 154 -0.95 3.36 -10.77
N VAL A 155 -0.89 3.23 -12.09
CA VAL A 155 -1.85 3.86 -13.01
C VAL A 155 -3.25 3.24 -12.84
N GLU A 156 -3.35 1.92 -12.72
CA GLU A 156 -4.63 1.23 -12.48
C GLU A 156 -5.30 1.71 -11.19
N THR A 157 -4.50 1.83 -10.11
CA THR A 157 -4.99 2.38 -8.84
C THR A 157 -5.44 3.84 -8.98
N ALA A 158 -4.62 4.67 -9.64
CA ALA A 158 -4.98 6.07 -9.89
C ALA A 158 -6.27 6.19 -10.70
N ALA A 159 -6.45 5.38 -11.74
CA ALA A 159 -7.64 5.38 -12.59
C ALA A 159 -8.90 4.98 -11.80
N ALA A 160 -8.82 3.97 -10.93
CA ALA A 160 -9.94 3.56 -10.07
C ALA A 160 -10.34 4.69 -9.10
N VAL A 161 -9.38 5.32 -8.45
CA VAL A 161 -9.61 6.45 -7.55
C VAL A 161 -10.17 7.65 -8.31
N TRP A 162 -9.62 7.96 -9.50
CA TRP A 162 -10.03 9.08 -10.32
C TRP A 162 -11.50 9.03 -10.75
N LYS A 163 -12.06 7.84 -10.97
CA LYS A 163 -13.50 7.68 -11.25
C LYS A 163 -14.40 8.25 -10.15
N VAL A 164 -13.91 8.28 -8.92
CA VAL A 164 -14.66 8.80 -7.75
C VAL A 164 -14.39 10.27 -7.50
N ILE A 165 -13.11 10.66 -7.51
CA ILE A 165 -12.71 12.02 -7.13
C ILE A 165 -12.62 12.98 -8.31
N GLY A 166 -12.37 12.50 -9.53
CA GLY A 166 -12.07 13.31 -10.70
C GLY A 166 -13.10 14.42 -10.98
N PRO A 167 -14.43 14.13 -10.94
CA PRO A 167 -15.45 15.15 -11.19
C PRO A 167 -15.46 16.31 -10.19
N LYS A 168 -14.79 16.14 -9.04
CA LYS A 168 -14.74 17.12 -7.95
C LYS A 168 -13.30 17.49 -7.56
N THR A 169 -12.35 17.31 -8.49
CA THR A 169 -10.91 17.50 -8.22
C THR A 169 -10.30 18.57 -9.10
N PHE A 170 -9.55 19.46 -8.49
CA PHE A 170 -8.64 20.38 -9.15
C PHE A 170 -7.20 19.91 -8.95
N VAL A 171 -6.42 19.87 -10.01
CA VAL A 171 -5.02 19.38 -9.99
C VAL A 171 -4.06 20.52 -10.26
N VAL A 172 -3.10 20.72 -9.38
CA VAL A 172 -1.95 21.59 -9.53
C VAL A 172 -0.69 20.73 -9.55
N ASN A 173 0.08 20.80 -10.62
CA ASN A 173 1.25 19.95 -10.83
C ASN A 173 2.48 20.78 -11.21
#